data_6eb0e5471caef87667e550f5f94819c8
#
_entry.id   6eb0e5471caef87667e550f5f94819c8
#
_cell.length_a   1.000
_cell.length_b   1.000
_cell.length_c   1.000
_cell.angle_alpha   90.00
_cell.angle_beta   90.00
_cell.angle_gamma   90.00
#
_symmetry.space_group_name_H-M   'P 1'
#
loop_
_entity.id
_entity.type
_entity.pdbx_description
1 polymer ?
#
loop_
_entity_poly.entity_id
_entity_poly.type
_entity_poly.pdbx_seq_one_letter_code
_entity_poly.pdbx_strand_id
1 'polypeptide(L)'
;MTDSNRPQLRMGTAGSRRISSNRRRFLKATAGVGAGVSLTGCLGQYQVLGGNSDEEPVKIGVLAPNPNSNRMGRSMVQAAELAVKHLNEEGGILGREVELVVGNTKESSLEARRQYQRLILEEGVDATTGVFSSEALLSIIDDVAEQETLHLTSGAATSKVSRMVRDDYERYKYHFRIGPNNDIDLGRIQMDFLTEMYEDLGWNSIALLAEDYDWTEKPWEVYQDRLADTDIDVVYEERYPAATNDFTEQYDLAEEADADAVFITTAHTGNPALLNWKLPTKRSFGFGGVHVPMQLPAYYDLVGGQCRYAVTQTSSTAKTSITENTQDFVTAYQNEYGGQNPIYTGYHTYDGVRAIAYAAEESNSLDSDDMVGALENASHPGYAATVEFYDNDSETPHDLVYNYGETVYFQWQENEDGEGVQEAIWPPDKKTGDYITPPWLETEA
;
A
#
# COMPACT_ATOMS: atom_id res chain seq x y z
N MET A 1 22.31 36.37 65.48
CA MET A 1 22.81 37.60 64.91
C MET A 1 23.38 37.25 63.55
N THR A 2 22.84 37.54 62.42
CA THR A 2 21.99 38.61 61.89
C THR A 2 21.13 38.10 60.72
N ASP A 3 19.96 38.55 60.82
CA ASP A 3 18.84 38.45 59.83
C ASP A 3 19.21 39.07 58.46
N SER A 4 18.78 38.48 57.38
CA SER A 4 18.44 39.29 56.20
C SER A 4 17.45 38.52 55.27
N ASN A 5 16.22 38.86 55.53
CA ASN A 5 15.05 38.60 54.72
C ASN A 5 15.09 39.40 53.42
N ARG A 6 15.04 38.74 52.21
CA ARG A 6 14.73 39.41 50.97
C ARG A 6 13.64 38.63 50.20
N PRO A 7 12.56 39.27 49.78
CA PRO A 7 11.50 38.61 49.01
C PRO A 7 11.93 38.37 47.56
N GLN A 8 11.74 37.13 47.08
CA GLN A 8 11.87 36.78 45.68
C GLN A 8 10.61 37.19 44.91
N LEU A 9 10.78 38.08 43.96
CA LEU A 9 9.80 38.41 42.92
C LEU A 9 9.61 37.21 42.03
N ARG A 10 8.39 36.64 41.97
CA ARG A 10 7.95 35.70 40.94
C ARG A 10 7.79 36.48 39.64
N MET A 11 8.68 36.27 38.68
CA MET A 11 8.42 36.62 37.30
C MET A 11 7.47 35.57 36.66
N GLY A 12 6.28 36.03 36.26
CA GLY A 12 5.34 35.28 35.48
C GLY A 12 5.92 35.06 34.08
N THR A 13 6.08 33.82 33.67
CA THR A 13 6.37 33.47 32.28
C THR A 13 5.13 33.73 31.43
N ALA A 14 5.20 34.79 30.63
CA ALA A 14 4.23 35.06 29.57
C ALA A 14 4.39 33.95 28.54
N GLY A 15 3.38 33.10 28.38
CA GLY A 15 3.30 32.12 27.29
C GLY A 15 3.28 32.87 25.96
N SER A 16 4.33 32.71 25.20
CA SER A 16 4.36 33.15 23.79
C SER A 16 3.46 32.19 23.00
N ARG A 17 2.25 32.59 22.68
CA ARG A 17 1.48 31.95 21.60
C ARG A 17 2.28 32.16 20.31
N ARG A 18 2.91 31.12 19.82
CA ARG A 18 3.41 31.07 18.44
C ARG A 18 2.18 31.10 17.53
N ILE A 19 1.99 32.20 16.85
CA ILE A 19 1.06 32.30 15.73
C ILE A 19 1.79 31.60 14.58
N SER A 20 1.43 30.35 14.28
CA SER A 20 1.86 29.67 13.06
C SER A 20 1.14 30.39 11.90
N SER A 21 1.79 31.33 11.26
CA SER A 21 1.30 31.89 10.02
C SER A 21 1.60 30.89 8.93
N ASN A 22 0.58 30.19 8.47
CA ASN A 22 0.63 29.23 7.37
C ASN A 22 1.29 29.91 6.15
N ARG A 23 2.50 29.50 5.78
CA ARG A 23 3.27 30.08 4.65
C ARG A 23 2.49 30.02 3.34
N ARG A 24 1.60 29.02 3.18
CA ARG A 24 0.68 28.89 2.03
C ARG A 24 -0.27 30.08 1.90
N ARG A 25 -0.82 30.63 3.00
CA ARG A 25 -1.68 31.83 2.95
C ARG A 25 -0.92 33.08 2.54
N PHE A 26 0.37 33.17 2.82
CA PHE A 26 1.19 34.33 2.44
C PHE A 26 1.51 34.36 0.94
N LEU A 27 1.74 33.20 0.29
CA LEU A 27 2.00 33.11 -1.15
C LEU A 27 0.72 33.34 -1.98
N LYS A 28 -0.46 32.91 -1.51
CA LYS A 28 -1.75 33.20 -2.19
C LYS A 28 -2.15 34.70 -2.14
N ALA A 29 -1.70 35.44 -1.13
CA ALA A 29 -2.02 36.88 -0.97
C ALA A 29 -1.22 37.84 -1.87
N THR A 30 -0.13 37.38 -2.49
CA THR A 30 0.75 38.22 -3.33
C THR A 30 0.50 38.10 -4.84
N ALA A 31 -0.33 37.18 -5.31
CA ALA A 31 -0.64 36.97 -6.74
C ALA A 31 -1.82 37.80 -7.28
N GLY A 32 -2.41 38.66 -6.49
CA GLY A 32 -3.64 39.39 -6.82
C GLY A 32 -3.51 40.88 -7.13
N VAL A 33 -2.54 41.33 -7.98
CA VAL A 33 -2.59 42.65 -8.59
C VAL A 33 -1.95 42.62 -9.99
N GLY A 34 -2.77 42.52 -11.02
CA GLY A 34 -2.34 42.58 -12.43
C GLY A 34 -3.54 42.73 -13.37
N ALA A 35 -3.94 43.98 -13.53
CA ALA A 35 -4.69 44.63 -14.58
C ALA A 35 -5.40 43.84 -15.69
N GLY A 36 -6.72 44.12 -15.82
CA GLY A 36 -7.58 43.64 -16.86
C GLY A 36 -7.27 44.13 -18.28
N VAL A 37 -7.62 43.29 -19.25
CA VAL A 37 -8.04 43.70 -20.60
C VAL A 37 -9.22 42.80 -20.99
N SER A 38 -10.40 43.42 -21.14
CA SER A 38 -11.62 42.81 -21.63
C SER A 38 -11.52 42.51 -23.14
N LEU A 39 -11.85 41.28 -23.55
CA LEU A 39 -12.27 40.95 -24.91
C LEU A 39 -13.59 40.16 -24.84
N THR A 40 -14.64 40.86 -25.23
CA THR A 40 -15.99 40.35 -25.45
C THR A 40 -16.01 39.41 -26.67
N GLY A 41 -16.48 38.20 -26.48
CA GLY A 41 -16.86 37.27 -27.55
C GLY A 41 -17.99 36.37 -27.09
N CYS A 42 -19.21 36.64 -27.60
CA CYS A 42 -20.42 35.85 -27.37
C CYS A 42 -20.26 34.43 -27.87
N LEU A 43 -20.58 33.43 -27.04
CA LEU A 43 -21.10 32.11 -27.50
C LEU A 43 -21.93 31.46 -26.37
N GLY A 44 -23.16 31.19 -26.72
CA GLY A 44 -24.08 30.12 -26.32
C GLY A 44 -24.23 29.77 -24.82
N GLN A 45 -25.37 30.19 -24.26
CA GLN A 45 -25.93 29.65 -23.03
C GLN A 45 -26.13 28.13 -23.12
N TYR A 46 -25.39 27.39 -22.28
CA TYR A 46 -25.90 26.15 -21.70
C TYR A 46 -25.94 26.34 -20.19
N GLN A 47 -27.16 26.54 -19.66
CA GLN A 47 -27.42 26.47 -18.23
C GLN A 47 -27.28 24.99 -17.81
N VAL A 48 -26.19 24.64 -17.15
CA VAL A 48 -26.11 23.47 -16.28
C VAL A 48 -26.47 23.94 -14.88
N LEU A 49 -27.56 23.40 -14.36
CA LEU A 49 -28.04 23.60 -13.00
C LEU A 49 -27.08 22.83 -12.05
N GLY A 50 -26.50 23.54 -11.10
CA GLY A 50 -25.98 23.00 -9.86
C GLY A 50 -24.44 23.09 -9.66
N GLY A 51 -24.05 23.89 -8.71
CA GLY A 51 -22.68 23.97 -8.16
C GLY A 51 -22.15 25.41 -8.17
N ASN A 52 -21.75 25.94 -7.05
CA ASN A 52 -20.99 27.18 -6.92
C ASN A 52 -19.66 27.02 -7.65
N SER A 53 -19.55 27.56 -8.86
CA SER A 53 -18.41 27.37 -9.77
C SER A 53 -17.29 28.40 -9.58
N ASP A 54 -17.17 29.02 -8.40
CA ASP A 54 -16.16 30.05 -8.14
C ASP A 54 -15.02 29.58 -7.16
N GLU A 55 -15.07 28.35 -6.63
CA GLU A 55 -14.03 27.82 -5.75
C GLU A 55 -13.05 26.96 -6.54
N GLU A 56 -11.74 27.14 -6.27
CA GLU A 56 -10.68 26.33 -6.88
C GLU A 56 -10.90 24.83 -6.55
N PRO A 57 -10.65 23.90 -7.49
CA PRO A 57 -10.81 22.46 -7.24
C PRO A 57 -9.92 21.99 -6.09
N VAL A 58 -10.34 20.93 -5.40
CA VAL A 58 -9.48 20.20 -4.47
C VAL A 58 -8.52 19.35 -5.28
N LYS A 59 -7.22 19.51 -5.07
CA LYS A 59 -6.20 18.81 -5.83
C LYS A 59 -5.59 17.67 -5.03
N ILE A 60 -5.65 16.45 -5.56
CA ILE A 60 -5.02 15.27 -4.98
C ILE A 60 -3.84 14.84 -5.85
N GLY A 61 -2.66 14.71 -5.25
CA GLY A 61 -1.48 14.20 -5.90
C GLY A 61 -1.38 12.67 -5.80
N VAL A 62 -1.07 11.96 -6.90
CA VAL A 62 -0.74 10.53 -6.87
C VAL A 62 0.68 10.29 -7.35
N LEU A 63 1.48 9.59 -6.53
CA LEU A 63 2.87 9.22 -6.83
C LEU A 63 2.93 7.76 -7.25
N ALA A 64 3.23 7.49 -8.53
CA ALA A 64 3.20 6.14 -9.09
C ALA A 64 4.44 5.84 -9.94
N PRO A 65 4.95 4.57 -9.95
CA PRO A 65 6.13 4.19 -10.73
C PRO A 65 5.75 3.96 -12.21
N ASN A 66 6.34 4.73 -13.11
CA ASN A 66 6.21 4.54 -14.56
C ASN A 66 4.78 4.17 -15.04
N PRO A 67 3.73 4.95 -14.77
CA PRO A 67 2.33 4.56 -14.99
C PRO A 67 2.00 4.19 -16.44
N ASN A 68 2.79 4.66 -17.42
CA ASN A 68 2.60 4.33 -18.83
C ASN A 68 3.18 2.97 -19.23
N SER A 69 4.11 2.40 -18.47
CA SER A 69 4.83 1.17 -18.81
C SER A 69 4.84 0.11 -17.71
N ASN A 70 4.79 0.50 -16.44
CA ASN A 70 4.72 -0.41 -15.30
C ASN A 70 3.26 -0.69 -14.93
N ARG A 71 2.90 -1.97 -14.73
CA ARG A 71 1.52 -2.38 -14.44
C ARG A 71 1.06 -1.93 -13.05
N MET A 72 1.95 -1.96 -12.04
CA MET A 72 1.65 -1.46 -10.69
C MET A 72 1.32 0.03 -10.72
N GLY A 73 2.21 0.84 -11.29
CA GLY A 73 1.99 2.29 -11.40
C GLY A 73 0.76 2.65 -12.23
N ARG A 74 0.45 1.87 -13.28
CA ARG A 74 -0.77 2.05 -14.05
C ARG A 74 -2.02 1.79 -13.22
N SER A 75 -2.05 0.68 -12.46
CA SER A 75 -3.17 0.34 -11.58
C SER A 75 -3.41 1.41 -10.51
N MET A 76 -2.33 1.98 -9.94
CA MET A 76 -2.43 3.08 -8.98
C MET A 76 -3.09 4.32 -9.61
N VAL A 77 -2.63 4.74 -10.79
CA VAL A 77 -3.19 5.94 -11.45
C VAL A 77 -4.62 5.72 -11.89
N GLN A 78 -4.92 4.58 -12.53
CA GLN A 78 -6.29 4.23 -12.95
C GLN A 78 -7.25 4.18 -11.75
N ALA A 79 -6.83 3.62 -10.64
CA ALA A 79 -7.65 3.57 -9.42
C ALA A 79 -7.89 4.98 -8.83
N ALA A 80 -6.85 5.84 -8.83
CA ALA A 80 -7.00 7.23 -8.39
C ALA A 80 -7.93 8.03 -9.32
N GLU A 81 -7.81 7.86 -10.65
CA GLU A 81 -8.72 8.47 -11.64
C GLU A 81 -10.17 8.04 -11.42
N LEU A 82 -10.39 6.73 -11.18
CA LEU A 82 -11.73 6.20 -10.90
C LEU A 82 -12.30 6.75 -9.58
N ALA A 83 -11.48 6.85 -8.53
CA ALA A 83 -11.91 7.41 -7.26
C ALA A 83 -12.30 8.89 -7.39
N VAL A 84 -11.49 9.69 -8.10
CA VAL A 84 -11.78 11.11 -8.39
C VAL A 84 -13.05 11.26 -9.22
N LYS A 85 -13.25 10.40 -10.23
CA LYS A 85 -14.48 10.36 -11.02
C LYS A 85 -15.71 10.13 -10.12
N HIS A 86 -15.67 9.10 -9.26
CA HIS A 86 -16.77 8.80 -8.33
C HIS A 86 -17.02 9.95 -7.35
N LEU A 87 -15.95 10.54 -6.78
CA LEU A 87 -16.11 11.71 -5.90
C LEU A 87 -16.80 12.86 -6.61
N ASN A 88 -16.43 13.16 -7.85
CA ASN A 88 -17.05 14.24 -8.62
C ASN A 88 -18.52 13.94 -8.97
N GLU A 89 -18.87 12.68 -9.25
CA GLU A 89 -20.25 12.23 -9.43
C GLU A 89 -21.07 12.35 -8.14
N GLU A 90 -20.43 12.22 -6.97
CA GLU A 90 -21.03 12.37 -5.63
C GLU A 90 -21.12 13.85 -5.18
N GLY A 91 -20.53 14.79 -5.90
CA GLY A 91 -20.57 16.23 -5.58
C GLY A 91 -19.23 16.86 -5.17
N GLY A 92 -18.14 16.09 -5.30
CA GLY A 92 -16.77 16.52 -4.99
C GLY A 92 -16.42 16.39 -3.51
N ILE A 93 -15.41 17.13 -3.06
CA ILE A 93 -14.97 17.23 -1.66
C ILE A 93 -15.34 18.61 -1.15
N LEU A 94 -16.08 18.68 -0.04
CA LEU A 94 -16.62 19.94 0.51
C LEU A 94 -17.40 20.76 -0.54
N GLY A 95 -18.10 20.08 -1.46
CA GLY A 95 -18.84 20.69 -2.54
C GLY A 95 -17.99 21.26 -3.67
N ARG A 96 -16.69 20.95 -3.72
CA ARG A 96 -15.72 21.40 -4.74
C ARG A 96 -15.33 20.25 -5.65
N GLU A 97 -15.13 20.53 -6.93
CA GLU A 97 -14.59 19.55 -7.88
C GLU A 97 -13.21 19.04 -7.42
N VAL A 98 -12.92 17.75 -7.68
CA VAL A 98 -11.64 17.12 -7.37
C VAL A 98 -10.83 16.98 -8.64
N GLU A 99 -9.55 17.40 -8.59
CA GLU A 99 -8.58 17.26 -9.68
C GLU A 99 -7.46 16.32 -9.25
N LEU A 100 -7.09 15.37 -10.13
CA LEU A 100 -5.96 14.47 -9.92
C LEU A 100 -4.70 14.98 -10.59
N VAL A 101 -3.58 15.03 -9.86
CA VAL A 101 -2.26 15.40 -10.41
C VAL A 101 -1.28 14.23 -10.25
N VAL A 102 -0.78 13.71 -11.38
CA VAL A 102 0.09 12.53 -11.39
C VAL A 102 1.57 12.92 -11.28
N GLY A 103 2.28 12.29 -10.34
CA GLY A 103 3.73 12.33 -10.18
C GLY A 103 4.36 10.98 -10.55
N ASN A 104 5.13 10.93 -11.66
CA ASN A 104 5.84 9.71 -12.06
C ASN A 104 7.16 9.58 -11.30
N THR A 105 7.26 8.60 -10.39
CA THR A 105 8.46 8.35 -9.57
C THR A 105 9.57 7.61 -10.31
N LYS A 106 9.31 7.05 -11.49
CA LYS A 106 10.27 6.31 -12.35
C LYS A 106 11.04 5.20 -11.62
N GLU A 107 10.43 4.61 -10.58
CA GLU A 107 11.08 3.61 -9.73
C GLU A 107 12.40 4.12 -9.11
N SER A 108 12.47 5.40 -8.81
CA SER A 108 13.66 6.09 -8.31
C SER A 108 13.33 6.96 -7.11
N SER A 109 14.03 6.77 -6.01
CA SER A 109 13.90 7.58 -4.79
C SER A 109 14.14 9.07 -5.06
N LEU A 110 15.14 9.39 -5.89
CA LEU A 110 15.44 10.78 -6.27
C LEU A 110 14.28 11.40 -7.05
N GLU A 111 13.70 10.66 -8.00
CA GLU A 111 12.58 11.16 -8.79
C GLU A 111 11.31 11.23 -7.97
N ALA A 112 11.07 10.28 -7.06
CA ALA A 112 9.95 10.32 -6.12
C ALA A 112 9.96 11.63 -5.31
N ARG A 113 11.12 11.99 -4.74
CA ARG A 113 11.30 13.25 -4.02
C ARG A 113 11.05 14.48 -4.89
N ARG A 114 11.61 14.52 -6.11
CA ARG A 114 11.36 15.61 -7.07
C ARG A 114 9.90 15.76 -7.42
N GLN A 115 9.21 14.65 -7.70
CA GLN A 115 7.80 14.68 -8.05
C GLN A 115 6.94 15.10 -6.86
N TYR A 116 7.24 14.61 -5.64
CA TYR A 116 6.57 15.09 -4.43
C TYR A 116 6.69 16.60 -4.28
N GLN A 117 7.91 17.14 -4.36
CA GLN A 117 8.13 18.60 -4.27
C GLN A 117 7.41 19.37 -5.37
N ARG A 118 7.38 18.86 -6.62
CA ARG A 118 6.61 19.47 -7.71
C ARG A 118 5.11 19.50 -7.39
N LEU A 119 4.55 18.40 -6.95
CA LEU A 119 3.12 18.31 -6.59
C LEU A 119 2.75 19.36 -5.53
N ILE A 120 3.57 19.52 -4.51
CA ILE A 120 3.26 20.44 -3.40
C ILE A 120 3.58 21.90 -3.77
N LEU A 121 4.76 22.17 -4.32
CA LEU A 121 5.28 23.55 -4.47
C LEU A 121 4.86 24.22 -5.77
N GLU A 122 4.66 23.44 -6.85
CA GLU A 122 4.34 23.99 -8.18
C GLU A 122 2.86 23.80 -8.51
N GLU A 123 2.31 22.60 -8.28
CA GLU A 123 0.91 22.27 -8.59
C GLU A 123 -0.08 22.65 -7.46
N GLY A 124 0.44 22.75 -6.22
CA GLY A 124 -0.34 23.15 -5.06
C GLY A 124 -1.39 22.13 -4.65
N VAL A 125 -1.06 20.82 -4.71
CA VAL A 125 -2.00 19.76 -4.26
C VAL A 125 -2.27 19.87 -2.76
N ASP A 126 -3.50 19.56 -2.36
CA ASP A 126 -3.96 19.67 -0.96
C ASP A 126 -3.52 18.44 -0.14
N ALA A 127 -3.48 17.27 -0.76
CA ALA A 127 -3.00 16.02 -0.15
C ALA A 127 -2.41 15.10 -1.22
N THR A 128 -1.67 14.06 -0.79
CA THR A 128 -1.05 13.10 -1.70
C THR A 128 -1.31 11.66 -1.29
N THR A 129 -1.34 10.74 -2.26
CA THR A 129 -1.35 9.30 -2.04
C THR A 129 -0.37 8.60 -2.97
N GLY A 130 -0.08 7.33 -2.71
CA GLY A 130 0.76 6.54 -3.59
C GLY A 130 2.07 6.12 -2.95
N VAL A 131 3.12 6.13 -3.77
CA VAL A 131 4.46 5.61 -3.51
C VAL A 131 4.49 4.07 -3.40
N PHE A 132 5.16 3.44 -4.36
CA PHE A 132 5.19 1.98 -4.46
C PHE A 132 6.29 1.35 -3.60
N SER A 133 7.52 1.90 -3.63
CA SER A 133 8.64 1.29 -2.93
C SER A 133 8.97 1.95 -1.60
N SER A 134 9.49 1.16 -0.66
CA SER A 134 9.92 1.62 0.67
C SER A 134 11.01 2.70 0.59
N GLU A 135 11.95 2.56 -0.35
CA GLU A 135 13.02 3.55 -0.57
C GLU A 135 12.47 4.89 -1.10
N ALA A 136 11.42 4.84 -1.94
CA ALA A 136 10.76 6.04 -2.42
C ALA A 136 10.02 6.74 -1.27
N LEU A 137 9.31 5.99 -0.41
CA LEU A 137 8.66 6.54 0.78
C LEU A 137 9.66 7.21 1.72
N LEU A 138 10.75 6.52 2.06
CA LEU A 138 11.82 7.07 2.92
C LEU A 138 12.46 8.33 2.32
N SER A 139 12.46 8.48 1.00
CA SER A 139 13.03 9.66 0.34
C SER A 139 12.15 10.91 0.41
N ILE A 140 10.84 10.77 0.63
CA ILE A 140 9.89 11.89 0.66
C ILE A 140 9.44 12.29 2.06
N ILE A 141 9.64 11.43 3.08
CA ILE A 141 9.00 11.61 4.38
C ILE A 141 9.39 12.90 5.11
N ASP A 142 10.65 13.32 4.98
CA ASP A 142 11.09 14.61 5.53
C ASP A 142 10.43 15.79 4.80
N ASP A 143 10.22 15.69 3.49
CA ASP A 143 9.50 16.73 2.73
C ASP A 143 8.00 16.74 3.10
N VAL A 144 7.38 15.56 3.37
CA VAL A 144 6.01 15.46 3.91
C VAL A 144 5.89 16.23 5.23
N ALA A 145 6.83 15.99 6.14
CA ALA A 145 6.89 16.66 7.44
C ALA A 145 7.15 18.18 7.31
N GLU A 146 8.10 18.59 6.45
CA GLU A 146 8.45 20.01 6.26
C GLU A 146 7.34 20.82 5.57
N GLN A 147 6.53 20.18 4.72
CA GLN A 147 5.44 20.83 4.02
C GLN A 147 4.10 20.70 4.78
N GLU A 148 4.07 19.95 5.88
CA GLU A 148 2.88 19.73 6.70
C GLU A 148 1.69 19.30 5.82
N THR A 149 1.93 18.36 4.88
CA THR A 149 0.94 17.93 3.89
C THR A 149 0.61 16.47 4.07
N LEU A 150 -0.68 16.16 4.23
CA LEU A 150 -1.16 14.78 4.38
C LEU A 150 -0.71 13.89 3.23
N HIS A 151 -0.08 12.76 3.56
CA HIS A 151 0.34 11.73 2.62
C HIS A 151 -0.14 10.35 3.06
N LEU A 152 -0.90 9.66 2.20
CA LEU A 152 -1.37 8.29 2.41
C LEU A 152 -0.59 7.32 1.53
N THR A 153 0.29 6.51 2.13
CA THR A 153 1.04 5.49 1.40
C THR A 153 0.13 4.34 0.99
N SER A 154 0.17 3.95 -0.30
CA SER A 154 -0.68 2.88 -0.87
C SER A 154 0.09 1.75 -1.55
N GLY A 155 1.41 1.64 -1.33
CA GLY A 155 2.24 0.62 -2.00
C GLY A 155 3.45 0.15 -1.21
N ALA A 156 4.10 1.03 -0.44
CA ALA A 156 5.31 0.71 0.33
C ALA A 156 4.98 0.09 1.69
N ALA A 157 5.75 -0.92 2.12
CA ALA A 157 5.48 -1.68 3.35
C ALA A 157 6.36 -1.30 4.55
N THR A 158 7.48 -0.57 4.38
CA THR A 158 8.42 -0.34 5.50
C THR A 158 7.78 0.35 6.71
N SER A 159 7.87 -0.25 7.88
CA SER A 159 7.45 0.33 9.16
C SER A 159 8.41 1.39 9.71
N LYS A 160 9.55 1.63 9.04
CA LYS A 160 10.52 2.65 9.48
C LYS A 160 9.88 4.04 9.57
N VAL A 161 8.97 4.37 8.64
CA VAL A 161 8.27 5.66 8.64
C VAL A 161 7.27 5.76 9.78
N SER A 162 6.51 4.71 10.04
CA SER A 162 5.55 4.67 11.16
C SER A 162 6.25 4.80 12.51
N ARG A 163 7.45 4.20 12.65
CA ARG A 163 8.30 4.44 13.83
C ARG A 163 8.80 5.88 13.94
N MET A 164 9.03 6.59 12.81
CA MET A 164 9.35 8.02 12.85
C MET A 164 8.15 8.84 13.38
N VAL A 165 6.92 8.46 13.01
CA VAL A 165 5.69 9.07 13.59
C VAL A 165 5.66 8.84 15.10
N ARG A 166 5.90 7.61 15.58
CA ARG A 166 5.95 7.30 17.01
C ARG A 166 7.02 8.10 17.76
N ASP A 167 8.22 8.20 17.17
CA ASP A 167 9.40 8.78 17.83
C ASP A 167 9.37 10.33 17.83
N ASP A 168 8.71 10.96 16.85
CA ASP A 168 8.54 12.42 16.73
C ASP A 168 7.20 12.76 16.06
N TYR A 169 6.10 12.52 16.79
CA TYR A 169 4.73 12.67 16.31
C TYR A 169 4.45 14.06 15.72
N GLU A 170 4.82 15.13 16.43
CA GLU A 170 4.53 16.49 15.96
C GLU A 170 5.16 16.82 14.60
N ARG A 171 6.23 16.15 14.25
CA ARG A 171 6.92 16.32 12.98
C ARG A 171 6.34 15.45 11.89
N TYR A 172 6.06 14.16 12.16
CA TYR A 172 5.76 13.17 11.15
C TYR A 172 4.28 12.73 11.08
N LYS A 173 3.40 13.31 11.89
CA LYS A 173 1.96 12.96 11.98
C LYS A 173 1.17 13.04 10.66
N TYR A 174 1.71 13.69 9.64
CA TYR A 174 1.07 13.84 8.34
C TYR A 174 1.19 12.60 7.43
N HIS A 175 1.83 11.55 7.90
CA HIS A 175 1.94 10.29 7.18
C HIS A 175 0.96 9.25 7.74
N PHE A 176 0.21 8.60 6.84
CA PHE A 176 -0.60 7.41 7.09
C PHE A 176 -0.28 6.35 6.04
N ARG A 177 -0.45 5.06 6.41
CA ARG A 177 -0.41 3.95 5.46
C ARG A 177 -1.81 3.38 5.28
N ILE A 178 -2.37 3.58 4.09
CA ILE A 178 -3.66 3.00 3.70
C ILE A 178 -3.51 1.60 3.08
N GLY A 179 -2.29 1.10 3.00
CA GLY A 179 -1.94 -0.24 2.51
C GLY A 179 -0.71 -0.27 1.60
N PRO A 180 -0.19 -1.48 1.33
CA PRO A 180 -0.53 -2.74 2.01
C PRO A 180 -0.17 -2.69 3.51
N ASN A 181 -0.44 -3.77 4.24
CA ASN A 181 0.03 -3.91 5.63
C ASN A 181 1.53 -3.61 5.72
N ASN A 182 1.97 -3.07 6.84
CA ASN A 182 3.39 -2.81 7.07
C ASN A 182 4.20 -4.12 7.09
N ASP A 183 5.50 -4.00 7.02
CA ASP A 183 6.41 -5.14 6.94
C ASP A 183 6.36 -6.08 8.17
N ILE A 184 6.05 -5.57 9.37
CA ILE A 184 5.86 -6.39 10.57
C ILE A 184 4.57 -7.20 10.47
N ASP A 185 3.45 -6.55 10.16
CA ASP A 185 2.16 -7.23 9.99
C ASP A 185 2.19 -8.17 8.78
N LEU A 186 2.92 -7.82 7.73
CA LEU A 186 3.15 -8.73 6.61
C LEU A 186 3.82 -10.04 7.04
N GLY A 187 4.79 -9.99 7.96
CA GLY A 187 5.37 -11.16 8.58
C GLY A 187 4.36 -11.94 9.44
N ARG A 188 3.54 -11.24 10.23
CA ARG A 188 2.47 -11.84 11.04
C ARG A 188 1.44 -12.58 10.20
N ILE A 189 0.95 -11.97 9.12
CA ILE A 189 0.02 -12.58 8.16
C ILE A 189 0.58 -13.87 7.58
N GLN A 190 1.84 -13.86 7.19
CA GLN A 190 2.50 -15.06 6.64
C GLN A 190 2.59 -16.18 7.66
N MET A 191 2.87 -15.85 8.92
CA MET A 191 2.90 -16.84 10.00
C MET A 191 1.52 -17.37 10.34
N ASP A 192 0.48 -16.50 10.35
CA ASP A 192 -0.91 -16.94 10.59
C ASP A 192 -1.35 -17.92 9.49
N PHE A 193 -1.10 -17.58 8.21
CA PHE A 193 -1.35 -18.49 7.09
C PHE A 193 -0.62 -19.81 7.23
N LEU A 194 0.70 -19.77 7.44
CA LEU A 194 1.53 -20.96 7.48
C LEU A 194 1.12 -21.87 8.65
N THR A 195 0.92 -21.30 9.83
CA THR A 195 0.54 -22.05 11.04
C THR A 195 -0.86 -22.70 10.91
N GLU A 196 -1.79 -22.06 10.20
CA GLU A 196 -3.15 -22.62 10.02
C GLU A 196 -3.25 -23.61 8.86
N MET A 197 -2.35 -23.53 7.87
CA MET A 197 -2.49 -24.28 6.62
C MET A 197 -1.42 -25.33 6.37
N TYR A 198 -0.34 -25.38 7.16
CA TYR A 198 0.82 -26.27 6.86
C TYR A 198 0.43 -27.76 6.73
N GLU A 199 -0.48 -28.25 7.58
CA GLU A 199 -0.95 -29.65 7.49
C GLU A 199 -1.77 -29.87 6.21
N ASP A 200 -2.69 -28.96 5.89
CA ASP A 200 -3.53 -29.05 4.69
C ASP A 200 -2.73 -28.93 3.39
N LEU A 201 -1.64 -28.13 3.43
CA LEU A 201 -0.70 -27.96 2.32
C LEU A 201 0.32 -29.11 2.22
N GLY A 202 0.51 -29.86 3.30
CA GLY A 202 1.58 -30.87 3.44
C GLY A 202 2.97 -30.22 3.60
N TRP A 203 3.07 -29.03 4.21
CA TRP A 203 4.30 -28.24 4.36
C TRP A 203 4.83 -28.36 5.80
N ASN A 204 5.15 -29.57 6.25
CA ASN A 204 5.65 -29.82 7.61
C ASN A 204 7.13 -29.40 7.76
N SER A 205 7.88 -29.42 6.67
CA SER A 205 9.26 -28.94 6.59
C SER A 205 9.40 -27.90 5.49
N ILE A 206 10.04 -26.76 5.78
CA ILE A 206 10.19 -25.67 4.82
C ILE A 206 11.63 -25.23 4.64
N ALA A 207 11.95 -24.83 3.39
CA ALA A 207 13.09 -23.98 3.10
C ALA A 207 12.62 -22.53 3.11
N LEU A 208 13.11 -21.73 4.05
CA LEU A 208 12.74 -20.33 4.23
C LEU A 208 13.69 -19.42 3.45
N LEU A 209 13.19 -18.71 2.46
CA LEU A 209 13.98 -17.83 1.61
C LEU A 209 13.45 -16.39 1.62
N ALA A 210 14.34 -15.39 1.64
CA ALA A 210 13.96 -13.99 1.46
C ALA A 210 15.01 -13.25 0.63
N GLU A 211 14.56 -12.37 -0.27
CA GLU A 211 15.50 -11.44 -0.93
C GLU A 211 16.07 -10.45 0.09
N ASP A 212 17.36 -10.14 0.00
CA ASP A 212 18.03 -9.21 0.92
C ASP A 212 17.69 -7.75 0.55
N TYR A 213 16.58 -7.28 1.12
CA TYR A 213 16.01 -5.94 0.95
C TYR A 213 15.45 -5.39 2.26
N ASP A 214 15.30 -4.06 2.36
CA ASP A 214 14.80 -3.39 3.56
C ASP A 214 13.42 -3.90 4.00
N TRP A 215 12.49 -4.09 3.06
CA TRP A 215 11.11 -4.51 3.36
C TRP A 215 10.99 -5.97 3.82
N THR A 216 12.03 -6.79 3.61
CA THR A 216 12.05 -8.20 4.04
C THR A 216 12.74 -8.41 5.38
N GLU A 217 13.36 -7.37 5.96
CA GLU A 217 14.02 -7.47 7.27
C GLU A 217 13.04 -7.85 8.38
N LYS A 218 11.92 -7.11 8.45
CA LYS A 218 10.93 -7.31 9.52
C LYS A 218 10.13 -8.60 9.38
N PRO A 219 9.62 -9.00 8.19
CA PRO A 219 9.07 -10.34 8.02
C PRO A 219 10.04 -11.44 8.46
N TRP A 220 11.33 -11.32 8.11
CA TRP A 220 12.35 -12.30 8.53
C TRP A 220 12.51 -12.40 10.05
N GLU A 221 12.55 -11.26 10.76
CA GLU A 221 12.57 -11.23 12.24
C GLU A 221 11.32 -11.92 12.82
N VAL A 222 10.13 -11.67 12.24
CA VAL A 222 8.87 -12.31 12.68
C VAL A 222 8.92 -13.82 12.47
N TYR A 223 9.48 -14.30 11.36
CA TYR A 223 9.62 -15.75 11.12
C TYR A 223 10.54 -16.39 12.16
N GLN A 224 11.72 -15.78 12.42
CA GLN A 224 12.67 -16.29 13.40
C GLN A 224 12.06 -16.37 14.82
N ASP A 225 11.20 -15.41 15.17
CA ASP A 225 10.54 -15.38 16.47
C ASP A 225 9.41 -16.41 16.58
N ARG A 226 8.55 -16.51 15.55
CA ARG A 226 7.31 -17.29 15.62
C ARG A 226 7.43 -18.74 15.17
N LEU A 227 8.31 -19.08 14.23
CA LEU A 227 8.49 -20.47 13.74
C LEU A 227 9.01 -21.39 14.83
N ALA A 228 9.81 -20.88 15.77
CA ALA A 228 10.32 -21.65 16.89
C ALA A 228 9.22 -22.22 17.82
N ASP A 229 8.04 -21.64 17.81
CA ASP A 229 6.87 -22.05 18.60
C ASP A 229 5.84 -22.89 17.80
N THR A 230 6.22 -23.35 16.60
CA THR A 230 5.35 -24.18 15.72
C THR A 230 5.91 -25.60 15.56
N ASP A 231 5.07 -26.49 15.00
CA ASP A 231 5.48 -27.86 14.62
C ASP A 231 6.07 -27.90 13.18
N ILE A 232 6.44 -26.75 12.60
CA ILE A 232 7.01 -26.64 11.26
C ILE A 232 8.53 -26.64 11.34
N ASP A 233 9.18 -27.60 10.70
CA ASP A 233 10.62 -27.70 10.66
C ASP A 233 11.22 -26.75 9.59
N VAL A 234 12.07 -25.82 10.01
CA VAL A 234 12.88 -25.02 9.06
C VAL A 234 14.16 -25.79 8.76
N VAL A 235 14.18 -26.48 7.63
CA VAL A 235 15.30 -27.37 7.25
C VAL A 235 16.41 -26.67 6.47
N TYR A 236 16.09 -25.52 5.86
CA TYR A 236 17.05 -24.64 5.20
C TYR A 236 16.56 -23.19 5.29
N GLU A 237 17.49 -22.25 5.46
CA GLU A 237 17.15 -20.83 5.46
C GLU A 237 18.24 -19.97 4.80
N GLU A 238 17.85 -18.99 4.02
CA GLU A 238 18.78 -18.05 3.40
C GLU A 238 18.11 -16.69 3.12
N ARG A 239 18.83 -15.61 3.44
CA ARG A 239 18.58 -14.29 2.83
C ARG A 239 19.54 -14.14 1.65
N TYR A 240 19.02 -14.29 0.43
CA TYR A 240 19.79 -14.28 -0.80
C TYR A 240 19.91 -12.89 -1.42
N PRO A 241 20.98 -12.60 -2.21
CA PRO A 241 21.17 -11.30 -2.83
C PRO A 241 20.02 -10.90 -3.76
N ALA A 242 19.57 -9.62 -3.68
CA ALA A 242 18.46 -9.09 -4.49
C ALA A 242 18.73 -9.07 -6.02
N ALA A 243 19.94 -9.41 -6.46
CA ALA A 243 20.29 -9.56 -7.89
C ALA A 243 20.30 -11.04 -8.35
N THR A 244 19.88 -11.98 -7.49
CA THR A 244 19.85 -13.42 -7.81
C THR A 244 18.90 -13.66 -9.00
N ASN A 245 19.38 -14.36 -10.01
CA ASN A 245 18.62 -14.69 -11.22
C ASN A 245 18.64 -16.18 -11.58
N ASP A 246 19.31 -17.00 -10.76
CA ASP A 246 19.38 -18.45 -10.83
C ASP A 246 19.26 -19.00 -9.40
N PHE A 247 18.23 -19.78 -9.15
CA PHE A 247 17.89 -20.38 -7.84
C PHE A 247 18.26 -21.86 -7.79
N THR A 248 19.05 -22.36 -8.73
CA THR A 248 19.42 -23.78 -8.79
C THR A 248 20.09 -24.22 -7.50
N GLU A 249 21.06 -23.46 -6.98
CA GLU A 249 21.79 -23.78 -5.76
C GLU A 249 20.86 -23.81 -4.54
N GLN A 250 20.03 -22.79 -4.34
CA GLN A 250 19.09 -22.71 -3.21
C GLN A 250 18.09 -23.87 -3.24
N TYR A 251 17.61 -24.21 -4.43
CA TYR A 251 16.62 -25.28 -4.58
C TYR A 251 17.24 -26.68 -4.47
N ASP A 252 18.49 -26.87 -4.92
CA ASP A 252 19.22 -28.12 -4.69
C ASP A 252 19.45 -28.33 -3.19
N LEU A 253 19.80 -27.28 -2.43
CA LEU A 253 19.96 -27.33 -0.97
C LEU A 253 18.62 -27.60 -0.26
N ALA A 254 17.51 -27.03 -0.73
CA ALA A 254 16.18 -27.30 -0.20
C ALA A 254 15.77 -28.78 -0.43
N GLU A 255 16.05 -29.35 -1.61
CA GLU A 255 15.79 -30.77 -1.92
C GLU A 255 16.73 -31.69 -1.13
N GLU A 256 18.01 -31.35 -0.95
CA GLU A 256 18.96 -32.11 -0.13
C GLU A 256 18.58 -32.14 1.36
N ALA A 257 17.88 -31.08 1.82
CA ALA A 257 17.35 -30.98 3.17
C ALA A 257 15.95 -31.60 3.36
N ASP A 258 15.40 -32.25 2.33
CA ASP A 258 14.05 -32.84 2.31
C ASP A 258 12.94 -31.82 2.67
N ALA A 259 13.01 -30.58 2.15
CA ALA A 259 11.96 -29.58 2.33
C ALA A 259 10.67 -29.97 1.59
N ASP A 260 9.53 -29.95 2.29
CA ASP A 260 8.21 -30.13 1.68
C ASP A 260 7.80 -28.91 0.82
N ALA A 261 8.29 -27.72 1.20
CA ALA A 261 8.04 -26.50 0.45
C ALA A 261 9.18 -25.47 0.55
N VAL A 262 9.30 -24.64 -0.49
CA VAL A 262 10.01 -23.37 -0.40
C VAL A 262 9.01 -22.27 -0.05
N PHE A 263 9.23 -21.59 1.08
CA PHE A 263 8.47 -20.45 1.53
C PHE A 263 9.32 -19.19 1.33
N ILE A 264 8.95 -18.37 0.31
CA ILE A 264 9.81 -17.28 -0.19
C ILE A 264 9.17 -15.91 0.00
N THR A 265 9.97 -14.91 0.37
CA THR A 265 9.56 -13.50 0.42
C THR A 265 10.36 -12.72 -0.63
N THR A 266 9.71 -12.36 -1.75
CA THR A 266 10.39 -11.79 -2.93
C THR A 266 9.52 -10.81 -3.72
N ALA A 267 10.16 -9.77 -4.26
CA ALA A 267 9.57 -8.84 -5.23
C ALA A 267 10.41 -8.73 -6.51
N HIS A 268 11.70 -8.46 -6.37
CA HIS A 268 12.60 -8.15 -7.49
C HIS A 268 13.09 -9.41 -8.22
N THR A 269 13.29 -10.49 -7.49
CA THR A 269 13.81 -11.77 -8.00
C THR A 269 12.72 -12.83 -8.21
N GLY A 270 11.46 -12.47 -8.09
CA GLY A 270 10.36 -13.43 -8.10
C GLY A 270 10.26 -14.25 -9.41
N ASN A 271 10.43 -13.63 -10.58
CA ASN A 271 10.31 -14.37 -11.84
C ASN A 271 11.35 -15.50 -11.98
N PRO A 272 12.66 -15.29 -11.77
CA PRO A 272 13.61 -16.40 -11.76
C PRO A 272 13.31 -17.44 -10.67
N ALA A 273 12.94 -17.02 -9.46
CA ALA A 273 12.57 -17.94 -8.39
C ALA A 273 11.42 -18.88 -8.81
N LEU A 274 10.32 -18.33 -9.33
CA LEU A 274 9.21 -19.16 -9.81
C LEU A 274 9.60 -20.07 -10.98
N LEU A 275 10.32 -19.53 -11.97
CA LEU A 275 10.66 -20.31 -13.17
C LEU A 275 11.61 -21.46 -12.84
N ASN A 276 12.58 -21.28 -11.95
CA ASN A 276 13.48 -22.34 -11.53
C ASN A 276 12.80 -23.42 -10.67
N TRP A 277 11.63 -23.16 -10.10
CA TRP A 277 10.81 -24.18 -9.44
C TRP A 277 10.30 -25.24 -10.41
N LYS A 278 10.04 -24.88 -11.68
CA LYS A 278 9.47 -25.80 -12.69
C LYS A 278 10.38 -26.11 -13.87
N LEU A 279 11.40 -25.29 -14.13
CA LEU A 279 12.22 -25.37 -15.33
C LEU A 279 13.71 -25.49 -14.95
N PRO A 280 14.50 -26.32 -15.67
CA PRO A 280 14.08 -27.23 -16.76
C PRO A 280 13.32 -28.47 -16.25
N THR A 281 13.37 -28.76 -14.95
CA THR A 281 12.70 -29.90 -14.29
C THR A 281 11.92 -29.37 -13.08
N LYS A 282 10.78 -30.00 -12.81
CA LYS A 282 9.97 -29.68 -11.63
C LYS A 282 10.69 -30.11 -10.36
N ARG A 283 10.70 -29.23 -9.38
CA ARG A 283 11.26 -29.50 -8.05
C ARG A 283 10.34 -30.36 -7.21
N SER A 284 10.90 -31.12 -6.28
CA SER A 284 10.18 -32.06 -5.41
C SER A 284 9.47 -31.41 -4.21
N PHE A 285 9.25 -30.11 -4.22
CA PHE A 285 8.65 -29.35 -3.13
C PHE A 285 7.56 -28.38 -3.61
N GLY A 286 6.65 -27.98 -2.70
CA GLY A 286 5.67 -26.92 -2.92
C GLY A 286 6.33 -25.53 -2.98
N PHE A 287 5.62 -24.53 -3.50
CA PHE A 287 6.14 -23.17 -3.66
C PHE A 287 5.13 -22.13 -3.19
N GLY A 288 5.50 -21.31 -2.22
CA GLY A 288 4.64 -20.24 -1.73
C GLY A 288 5.35 -19.19 -0.91
N GLY A 289 4.56 -18.29 -0.30
CA GLY A 289 5.04 -17.19 0.53
C GLY A 289 4.51 -15.82 0.07
N VAL A 290 5.34 -14.79 0.05
CA VAL A 290 5.05 -13.50 -0.57
C VAL A 290 5.86 -13.35 -1.86
N HIS A 291 5.17 -13.49 -2.97
CA HIS A 291 5.77 -13.36 -4.30
C HIS A 291 5.05 -12.23 -5.06
N VAL A 292 5.59 -11.01 -4.97
CA VAL A 292 4.92 -9.81 -5.50
C VAL A 292 4.54 -9.90 -6.98
N PRO A 293 5.38 -10.41 -7.91
CA PRO A 293 4.96 -10.55 -9.31
C PRO A 293 3.74 -11.45 -9.51
N MET A 294 3.53 -12.49 -8.69
CA MET A 294 2.35 -13.38 -8.80
C MET A 294 1.03 -12.69 -8.45
N GLN A 295 1.07 -11.55 -7.77
CA GLN A 295 -0.12 -10.76 -7.44
C GLN A 295 -0.70 -10.04 -8.68
N LEU A 296 0.05 -9.96 -9.78
CA LEU A 296 -0.45 -9.40 -11.04
C LEU A 296 -1.52 -10.30 -11.65
N PRO A 297 -2.75 -9.85 -11.92
CA PRO A 297 -3.79 -10.69 -12.55
C PRO A 297 -3.38 -11.29 -13.89
N ALA A 298 -2.48 -10.66 -14.65
CA ALA A 298 -1.97 -11.16 -15.92
C ALA A 298 -0.73 -12.07 -15.77
N TYR A 299 -0.33 -12.43 -14.55
CA TYR A 299 0.94 -13.14 -14.32
C TYR A 299 0.94 -14.54 -14.94
N TYR A 300 -0.20 -15.23 -14.90
CA TYR A 300 -0.34 -16.55 -15.50
C TYR A 300 0.09 -16.57 -16.97
N ASP A 301 -0.43 -15.64 -17.76
CA ASP A 301 -0.09 -15.51 -19.18
C ASP A 301 1.37 -15.07 -19.38
N LEU A 302 1.86 -14.13 -18.54
CA LEU A 302 3.23 -13.63 -18.62
C LEU A 302 4.29 -14.72 -18.47
N VAL A 303 4.01 -15.74 -17.64
CA VAL A 303 4.93 -16.86 -17.40
C VAL A 303 4.49 -18.16 -18.08
N GLY A 304 3.51 -18.08 -19.00
CA GLY A 304 3.00 -19.22 -19.75
C GLY A 304 2.48 -20.35 -18.86
N GLY A 305 1.72 -20.01 -17.82
CA GLY A 305 1.13 -20.96 -16.90
C GLY A 305 2.10 -21.58 -15.87
N GLN A 306 3.37 -21.15 -15.84
CA GLN A 306 4.36 -21.75 -14.91
C GLN A 306 4.03 -21.48 -13.44
N CYS A 307 3.24 -20.45 -13.11
CA CYS A 307 2.78 -20.17 -11.75
C CYS A 307 1.65 -21.08 -11.26
N ARG A 308 1.02 -21.90 -12.12
CA ARG A 308 -0.03 -22.83 -11.69
C ARG A 308 0.45 -23.67 -10.49
N TYR A 309 -0.37 -23.78 -9.45
CA TYR A 309 -0.13 -24.41 -8.15
C TYR A 309 0.77 -23.62 -7.19
N ALA A 310 1.38 -22.53 -7.59
CA ALA A 310 2.13 -21.66 -6.67
C ALA A 310 1.17 -20.85 -5.80
N VAL A 311 1.54 -20.64 -4.54
CA VAL A 311 0.73 -19.95 -3.52
C VAL A 311 1.38 -18.62 -3.16
N THR A 312 0.59 -17.56 -3.08
CA THR A 312 1.09 -16.26 -2.58
C THR A 312 -0.04 -15.43 -1.96
N GLN A 313 0.34 -14.41 -1.20
CA GLN A 313 -0.61 -13.50 -0.59
C GLN A 313 -0.91 -12.29 -1.48
N THR A 314 -2.08 -11.66 -1.24
CA THR A 314 -2.46 -10.35 -1.77
C THR A 314 -3.52 -9.72 -0.86
N SER A 315 -3.68 -8.39 -0.94
CA SER A 315 -4.78 -7.72 -0.22
C SER A 315 -6.16 -8.14 -0.76
N SER A 316 -6.28 -8.36 -2.07
CA SER A 316 -7.54 -8.83 -2.67
C SER A 316 -7.29 -9.47 -4.04
N THR A 317 -8.15 -10.40 -4.44
CA THR A 317 -8.27 -10.88 -5.82
C THR A 317 -9.56 -10.33 -6.44
N ALA A 318 -9.73 -10.50 -7.75
CA ALA A 318 -10.98 -10.10 -8.41
C ALA A 318 -12.23 -10.87 -7.92
N LYS A 319 -12.04 -12.01 -7.23
CA LYS A 319 -13.12 -12.87 -6.74
C LYS A 319 -13.40 -12.70 -5.24
N THR A 320 -12.48 -12.12 -4.47
CA THR A 320 -12.62 -12.00 -3.01
C THR A 320 -13.46 -10.79 -2.62
N SER A 321 -14.21 -10.91 -1.54
CA SER A 321 -14.94 -9.81 -0.89
C SER A 321 -14.30 -9.56 0.47
N ILE A 322 -13.29 -8.68 0.49
CA ILE A 322 -12.58 -8.34 1.73
C ILE A 322 -13.50 -7.54 2.64
N THR A 323 -14.10 -6.48 2.11
CA THR A 323 -15.16 -5.69 2.74
C THR A 323 -16.44 -5.79 1.91
N GLU A 324 -17.51 -5.20 2.39
CA GLU A 324 -18.78 -5.09 1.65
C GLU A 324 -18.65 -4.27 0.36
N ASN A 325 -17.65 -3.37 0.26
CA ASN A 325 -17.45 -2.47 -0.88
C ASN A 325 -16.48 -3.05 -1.95
N THR A 326 -15.74 -4.11 -1.64
CA THR A 326 -14.66 -4.62 -2.51
C THR A 326 -15.14 -4.93 -3.92
N GLN A 327 -16.29 -5.64 -4.05
CA GLN A 327 -16.78 -6.07 -5.37
C GLN A 327 -17.38 -4.91 -6.18
N ASP A 328 -17.87 -3.86 -5.55
CA ASP A 328 -18.33 -2.65 -6.23
C ASP A 328 -17.15 -1.94 -6.91
N PHE A 329 -16.01 -1.83 -6.22
CA PHE A 329 -14.78 -1.29 -6.82
C PHE A 329 -14.26 -2.17 -7.96
N VAL A 330 -14.20 -3.50 -7.78
CA VAL A 330 -13.75 -4.44 -8.85
C VAL A 330 -14.61 -4.28 -10.09
N THR A 331 -15.93 -4.27 -9.92
CA THR A 331 -16.88 -4.11 -11.01
C THR A 331 -16.73 -2.77 -11.72
N ALA A 332 -16.61 -1.68 -10.96
CA ALA A 332 -16.42 -0.36 -11.53
C ALA A 332 -15.09 -0.24 -12.29
N TYR A 333 -14.00 -0.80 -11.73
CA TYR A 333 -12.69 -0.81 -12.38
C TYR A 333 -12.69 -1.61 -13.67
N GLN A 334 -13.29 -2.81 -13.69
CA GLN A 334 -13.44 -3.63 -14.89
C GLN A 334 -14.25 -2.91 -15.97
N ASN A 335 -15.35 -2.26 -15.62
CA ASN A 335 -16.19 -1.52 -16.54
C ASN A 335 -15.44 -0.33 -17.17
N GLU A 336 -14.66 0.40 -16.38
CA GLU A 336 -13.91 1.57 -16.86
C GLU A 336 -12.69 1.18 -17.71
N TYR A 337 -12.01 0.08 -17.36
CA TYR A 337 -10.73 -0.30 -17.96
C TYR A 337 -10.80 -1.59 -18.79
N GLY A 338 -11.93 -1.85 -19.45
CA GLY A 338 -12.06 -2.89 -20.46
C GLY A 338 -11.88 -4.32 -19.94
N GLY A 339 -12.40 -4.62 -18.76
CA GLY A 339 -12.35 -5.94 -18.14
C GLY A 339 -11.05 -6.23 -17.38
N GLN A 340 -10.14 -5.27 -17.24
CA GLN A 340 -8.92 -5.45 -16.47
C GLN A 340 -9.23 -5.55 -14.96
N ASN A 341 -8.54 -6.45 -14.28
CA ASN A 341 -8.62 -6.56 -12.83
C ASN A 341 -7.66 -5.57 -12.16
N PRO A 342 -8.05 -4.92 -11.06
CA PRO A 342 -7.15 -4.10 -10.27
C PRO A 342 -6.06 -4.94 -9.63
N ILE A 343 -4.91 -4.33 -9.34
CA ILE A 343 -3.79 -4.90 -8.58
C ILE A 343 -3.90 -4.38 -7.15
N TYR A 344 -3.31 -5.04 -6.15
CA TYR A 344 -3.39 -4.63 -4.75
C TYR A 344 -3.09 -3.13 -4.53
N THR A 345 -2.09 -2.57 -5.23
CA THR A 345 -1.76 -1.15 -5.17
C THR A 345 -2.89 -0.25 -5.69
N GLY A 346 -3.67 -0.73 -6.66
CA GLY A 346 -4.86 -0.04 -7.16
C GLY A 346 -5.96 0.02 -6.11
N TYR A 347 -6.27 -1.10 -5.44
CA TYR A 347 -7.25 -1.13 -4.35
C TYR A 347 -6.88 -0.10 -3.27
N HIS A 348 -5.64 -0.12 -2.78
CA HIS A 348 -5.18 0.78 -1.74
C HIS A 348 -5.07 2.24 -2.20
N THR A 349 -4.77 2.50 -3.48
CA THR A 349 -4.73 3.87 -4.00
C THR A 349 -6.14 4.45 -4.15
N TYR A 350 -7.12 3.61 -4.53
CA TYR A 350 -8.53 4.01 -4.51
C TYR A 350 -8.97 4.39 -3.09
N ASP A 351 -8.68 3.52 -2.10
CA ASP A 351 -8.93 3.81 -0.69
C ASP A 351 -8.20 5.07 -0.21
N GLY A 352 -6.96 5.30 -0.67
CA GLY A 352 -6.19 6.50 -0.32
C GLY A 352 -6.86 7.79 -0.75
N VAL A 353 -7.40 7.83 -1.98
CA VAL A 353 -8.16 9.00 -2.46
C VAL A 353 -9.48 9.16 -1.69
N ARG A 354 -10.20 8.06 -1.41
CA ARG A 354 -11.44 8.07 -0.64
C ARG A 354 -11.21 8.48 0.82
N ALA A 355 -10.10 8.02 1.44
CA ALA A 355 -9.74 8.39 2.82
C ALA A 355 -9.34 9.87 2.95
N ILE A 356 -8.68 10.45 1.93
CA ILE A 356 -8.44 11.90 1.87
C ILE A 356 -9.78 12.66 1.83
N ALA A 357 -10.73 12.22 1.01
CA ALA A 357 -12.05 12.81 0.93
C ALA A 357 -12.81 12.68 2.26
N TYR A 358 -12.81 11.49 2.86
CA TYR A 358 -13.39 11.24 4.18
C TYR A 358 -12.82 12.17 5.24
N ALA A 359 -11.49 12.31 5.31
CA ALA A 359 -10.83 13.16 6.30
C ALA A 359 -11.22 14.65 6.14
N ALA A 360 -11.32 15.11 4.89
CA ALA A 360 -11.72 16.48 4.60
C ALA A 360 -13.20 16.74 4.97
N GLU A 361 -14.09 15.81 4.64
CA GLU A 361 -15.53 15.93 4.94
C GLU A 361 -15.79 15.83 6.46
N GLU A 362 -15.18 14.87 7.15
CA GLU A 362 -15.35 14.66 8.59
C GLU A 362 -14.84 15.86 9.40
N SER A 363 -13.68 16.41 9.01
CA SER A 363 -13.12 17.60 9.64
C SER A 363 -13.74 18.91 9.13
N ASN A 364 -14.52 18.87 8.05
CA ASN A 364 -14.98 20.03 7.29
C ASN A 364 -13.84 21.01 6.97
N SER A 365 -12.68 20.50 6.60
CA SER A 365 -11.43 21.25 6.40
C SER A 365 -10.49 20.55 5.42
N LEU A 366 -9.64 21.32 4.73
CA LEU A 366 -8.49 20.84 3.97
C LEU A 366 -7.16 21.14 4.70
N ASP A 367 -7.23 21.60 5.95
CA ASP A 367 -6.04 21.75 6.78
C ASP A 367 -5.55 20.37 7.21
N SER A 368 -4.26 20.11 7.01
CA SER A 368 -3.71 18.78 7.28
C SER A 368 -3.80 18.38 8.76
N ASP A 369 -3.69 19.32 9.71
CA ASP A 369 -3.83 19.02 11.14
C ASP A 369 -5.26 18.54 11.47
N ASP A 370 -6.27 19.17 10.87
CA ASP A 370 -7.67 18.77 11.06
C ASP A 370 -7.93 17.38 10.43
N MET A 371 -7.39 17.14 9.23
CA MET A 371 -7.53 15.88 8.51
C MET A 371 -6.81 14.72 9.22
N VAL A 372 -5.63 14.97 9.83
CA VAL A 372 -4.92 13.98 10.67
C VAL A 372 -5.83 13.53 11.80
N GLY A 373 -6.43 14.47 12.54
CA GLY A 373 -7.34 14.13 13.64
C GLY A 373 -8.57 13.33 13.19
N ALA A 374 -9.09 13.56 11.98
CA ALA A 374 -10.18 12.76 11.42
C ALA A 374 -9.74 11.33 11.07
N LEU A 375 -8.54 11.15 10.50
CA LEU A 375 -8.01 9.81 10.18
C LEU A 375 -7.66 9.00 11.42
N GLU A 376 -7.09 9.60 12.45
CA GLU A 376 -6.79 8.91 13.73
C GLU A 376 -8.05 8.33 14.41
N ASN A 377 -9.22 8.85 14.09
CA ASN A 377 -10.51 8.37 14.62
C ASN A 377 -11.33 7.59 13.57
N ALA A 378 -10.76 7.31 12.41
CA ALA A 378 -11.46 6.58 11.36
C ALA A 378 -11.66 5.11 11.73
N SER A 379 -12.86 4.58 11.51
CA SER A 379 -13.17 3.15 11.59
C SER A 379 -14.39 2.88 10.71
N HIS A 380 -14.15 2.52 9.43
CA HIS A 380 -15.21 2.24 8.47
C HIS A 380 -14.73 1.29 7.37
N PRO A 381 -15.61 0.52 6.71
CA PRO A 381 -15.21 -0.33 5.60
C PRO A 381 -14.72 0.50 4.43
N GLY A 382 -13.46 0.26 4.01
CA GLY A 382 -12.91 0.71 2.73
C GLY A 382 -13.25 -0.26 1.61
N TYR A 383 -12.42 -0.30 0.59
CA TYR A 383 -12.57 -1.21 -0.56
C TYR A 383 -11.53 -2.34 -0.55
N ALA A 384 -10.35 -2.09 0.02
CA ALA A 384 -9.28 -3.06 0.21
C ALA A 384 -9.24 -3.66 1.61
N ALA A 385 -9.62 -2.88 2.62
CA ALA A 385 -9.59 -3.23 4.03
C ALA A 385 -10.52 -2.31 4.83
N THR A 386 -10.70 -2.57 6.12
CA THR A 386 -11.26 -1.59 7.06
C THR A 386 -10.28 -0.43 7.21
N VAL A 387 -10.74 0.80 6.99
CA VAL A 387 -9.94 2.01 7.21
C VAL A 387 -9.96 2.31 8.70
N GLU A 388 -8.97 1.79 9.39
CA GLU A 388 -8.70 1.99 10.81
C GLU A 388 -7.18 1.98 10.99
N PHE A 389 -6.65 2.88 11.79
CA PHE A 389 -5.21 3.06 11.95
C PHE A 389 -4.77 2.74 13.36
N TYR A 390 -3.58 2.18 13.49
CA TYR A 390 -2.98 1.96 14.80
C TYR A 390 -2.80 3.27 15.58
N ASP A 391 -3.11 3.22 16.86
CA ASP A 391 -2.98 4.34 17.80
C ASP A 391 -1.53 4.85 17.89
N ASN A 392 -1.39 6.10 18.34
CA ASN A 392 -0.09 6.76 18.54
C ASN A 392 0.83 6.07 19.55
N ASP A 393 0.29 5.26 20.46
CA ASP A 393 1.06 4.46 21.43
C ASP A 393 1.50 3.09 20.87
N SER A 394 1.10 2.73 19.65
CA SER A 394 1.47 1.47 19.00
C SER A 394 2.92 1.44 18.53
N GLU A 395 3.40 0.26 18.12
CA GLU A 395 4.72 0.12 17.47
C GLU A 395 4.76 0.84 16.11
N THR A 396 3.65 0.86 15.39
CA THR A 396 3.50 1.41 14.03
C THR A 396 2.28 2.32 13.93
N PRO A 397 2.27 3.47 14.63
CA PRO A 397 1.15 4.39 14.54
C PRO A 397 0.91 4.87 13.11
N HIS A 398 -0.35 5.18 12.80
CA HIS A 398 -0.83 5.61 11.50
C HIS A 398 -0.70 4.57 10.37
N ASP A 399 -0.28 3.34 10.68
CA ASP A 399 -0.43 2.24 9.75
C ASP A 399 -1.82 1.62 9.87
N LEU A 400 -2.33 1.11 8.76
CA LEU A 400 -3.59 0.38 8.73
C LEU A 400 -3.52 -0.81 9.69
N VAL A 401 -4.53 -0.95 10.56
CA VAL A 401 -4.60 -2.06 11.52
C VAL A 401 -4.68 -3.38 10.75
N TYR A 402 -3.87 -4.35 11.15
CA TYR A 402 -4.02 -5.71 10.63
C TYR A 402 -5.25 -6.37 11.26
N ASN A 403 -6.28 -6.56 10.45
CA ASN A 403 -7.44 -7.35 10.79
C ASN A 403 -7.36 -8.70 10.09
N TYR A 404 -7.52 -9.79 10.86
CA TYR A 404 -7.59 -11.13 10.29
C TYR A 404 -8.70 -11.21 9.24
N GLY A 405 -8.35 -11.74 8.06
CA GLY A 405 -9.28 -11.86 6.93
C GLY A 405 -9.29 -10.68 5.95
N GLU A 406 -8.49 -9.64 6.18
CA GLU A 406 -8.33 -8.52 5.24
C GLU A 406 -7.11 -8.67 4.31
N THR A 407 -6.47 -9.82 4.35
CA THR A 407 -5.44 -10.26 3.41
C THR A 407 -5.66 -11.72 3.11
N VAL A 408 -5.52 -12.12 1.87
CA VAL A 408 -5.77 -13.50 1.44
C VAL A 408 -4.51 -14.14 0.90
N TYR A 409 -4.38 -15.45 1.14
CA TYR A 409 -3.50 -16.30 0.36
C TYR A 409 -4.30 -16.95 -0.75
N PHE A 410 -3.77 -16.89 -1.96
CA PHE A 410 -4.38 -17.53 -3.13
C PHE A 410 -3.39 -18.48 -3.81
N GLN A 411 -3.94 -19.45 -4.50
CA GLN A 411 -3.21 -20.32 -5.40
C GLN A 411 -3.54 -19.97 -6.83
N TRP A 412 -2.53 -19.89 -7.70
CA TRP A 412 -2.76 -19.87 -9.13
C TRP A 412 -3.29 -21.25 -9.59
N GLN A 413 -4.50 -21.23 -10.13
CA GLN A 413 -5.16 -22.40 -10.70
C GLN A 413 -5.52 -22.14 -12.16
N GLU A 414 -6.13 -23.10 -12.82
CA GLU A 414 -6.60 -23.01 -14.19
C GLU A 414 -8.07 -23.39 -14.21
N ASN A 415 -8.91 -22.54 -14.81
CA ASN A 415 -10.33 -22.81 -14.96
C ASN A 415 -10.60 -23.83 -16.12
N GLU A 416 -11.86 -24.17 -16.35
CA GLU A 416 -12.28 -25.12 -17.39
C GLU A 416 -11.94 -24.63 -18.81
N ASP A 417 -11.77 -23.34 -19.03
CA ASP A 417 -11.43 -22.73 -20.30
C ASP A 417 -9.89 -22.64 -20.53
N GLY A 418 -9.09 -23.10 -19.56
CA GLY A 418 -7.64 -23.07 -19.61
C GLY A 418 -7.03 -21.71 -19.23
N GLU A 419 -7.79 -20.82 -18.62
CA GLU A 419 -7.33 -19.52 -18.18
C GLU A 419 -6.82 -19.57 -16.74
N GLY A 420 -5.78 -18.78 -16.44
CA GLY A 420 -5.26 -18.65 -15.09
C GLY A 420 -6.20 -17.88 -14.16
N VAL A 421 -6.45 -18.43 -12.99
CA VAL A 421 -7.32 -17.83 -11.95
C VAL A 421 -6.61 -17.79 -10.60
N GLN A 422 -6.83 -16.73 -9.86
CA GLN A 422 -6.34 -16.54 -8.49
C GLN A 422 -7.44 -17.02 -7.53
N GLU A 423 -7.34 -18.28 -7.07
CA GLU A 423 -8.30 -18.82 -6.13
C GLU A 423 -7.81 -18.62 -4.69
N ALA A 424 -8.53 -17.81 -3.91
CA ALA A 424 -8.25 -17.62 -2.50
C ALA A 424 -8.46 -18.93 -1.74
N ILE A 425 -7.42 -19.38 -1.04
CA ILE A 425 -7.41 -20.64 -0.26
C ILE A 425 -7.41 -20.38 1.25
N TRP A 426 -7.11 -19.15 1.66
CA TRP A 426 -7.09 -18.71 3.07
C TRP A 426 -7.38 -17.21 3.15
N PRO A 427 -8.00 -16.69 4.24
CA PRO A 427 -8.57 -17.43 5.36
C PRO A 427 -9.89 -18.14 4.98
N PRO A 428 -10.42 -19.03 5.85
CA PRO A 428 -11.56 -19.87 5.50
C PRO A 428 -12.82 -19.10 5.04
N ASP A 429 -13.10 -17.93 5.62
CA ASP A 429 -14.27 -17.11 5.30
C ASP A 429 -14.14 -16.31 3.99
N LYS A 430 -12.92 -16.24 3.43
CA LYS A 430 -12.62 -15.58 2.15
C LYS A 430 -12.30 -16.54 1.02
N LYS A 431 -12.35 -17.86 1.26
CA LYS A 431 -12.02 -18.86 0.24
C LYS A 431 -12.92 -18.74 -0.99
N THR A 432 -12.30 -18.82 -2.17
CA THR A 432 -12.98 -18.93 -3.47
C THR A 432 -12.70 -20.28 -4.14
N GLY A 433 -11.72 -21.03 -3.64
CA GLY A 433 -11.36 -22.37 -4.09
C GLY A 433 -10.57 -23.12 -3.03
N ASP A 434 -10.40 -24.44 -3.24
CA ASP A 434 -9.57 -25.28 -2.39
C ASP A 434 -8.14 -25.32 -2.90
N TYR A 435 -7.18 -25.60 -1.99
CA TYR A 435 -5.81 -25.89 -2.39
C TYR A 435 -5.73 -27.16 -3.24
N ILE A 436 -4.95 -27.11 -4.29
CA ILE A 436 -4.67 -28.27 -5.17
C ILE A 436 -3.18 -28.59 -5.04
N THR A 437 -2.87 -29.76 -4.54
CA THR A 437 -1.48 -30.26 -4.51
C THR A 437 -0.94 -30.37 -5.94
N PRO A 438 0.28 -29.89 -6.21
CA PRO A 438 0.92 -30.09 -7.51
C PRO A 438 0.96 -31.59 -7.86
N PRO A 439 0.46 -32.05 -9.03
CA PRO A 439 0.31 -33.49 -9.33
C PRO A 439 1.61 -34.30 -9.31
N TRP A 440 2.76 -33.65 -9.43
CA TRP A 440 4.07 -34.30 -9.35
C TRP A 440 4.60 -34.47 -7.92
N LEU A 441 3.90 -33.90 -6.92
CA LEU A 441 4.20 -34.07 -5.49
C LEU A 441 3.28 -35.09 -4.85
N GLU A 442 2.21 -35.54 -5.55
CA GLU A 442 1.38 -36.63 -5.07
C GLU A 442 2.22 -37.91 -5.06
N THR A 443 2.53 -38.43 -3.88
CA THR A 443 3.10 -39.77 -3.76
C THR A 443 2.07 -40.76 -4.29
N GLU A 444 2.42 -41.61 -5.25
CA GLU A 444 1.60 -42.77 -5.62
C GLU A 444 1.28 -43.56 -4.33
N ALA A 445 0.01 -43.58 -3.95
CA ALA A 445 -0.50 -44.26 -2.76
C ALA A 445 -0.46 -45.78 -2.92
#